data_d3f1a9b36d6ca7d83ac3b7de5375e21a
#
_entry.id   d3f1a9b36d6ca7d83ac3b7de5375e21a
#
_cell.length_a   1.000
_cell.length_b   1.000
_cell.length_c   1.000
_cell.angle_alpha   90.00
_cell.angle_beta   90.00
_cell.angle_gamma   90.00
#
_symmetry.space_group_name_H-M   'P 1'
#
loop_
_entity.id
_entity.type
_entity.pdbx_description
1 polymer ?
#
loop_
_entity_poly.entity_id
_entity_poly.type
_entity_poly.pdbx_seq_one_letter_code
_entity_poly.pdbx_strand_id
1 'polypeptide(L)'
;MRKHLIVLLLTLFTVVPCNASQPKREFRGAWIQAVNHQFEGIPTAKLKAELSRQLDSLAGCGLNAILFQVRVEADALYKSDLEPWSAYLTGLQGQAPDEDWDPLQFMIEECHRRCMELHAWINPFRAKTKTTTEFAPNHQIKLHPERIINYGELALFDPSLQENRDHICKIAADIVTRYDIDGFHIDDYFYPYPEGNLKFNDDASFRKDPKGFNNKDDWRRDNVNLFVEQIYHTVKEIKPWVKFGISPFGIYRNKTVDYPSGSETTGFENWSGLYADILYWIEKGWMDYCIPQVYWNTGHQSADYAVLAKWWSDNAGGCLTYLGQDVERTVTGVDPNHPESNQQRHKLNLERIFPGLQGNCFWPAKAVVDNPDDYRTVLAKEYYSTPALQPVADYLPGNTPGKVRKLMSVETIDGPVLFWTAPKARKEMDKAIQYVIYRLKRMRKSISMTLNTL
;
A
#
# COMPACT_ATOMS: atom_id res chain seq x y z
N MET A 1 -33.29 18.18 -63.25
CA MET A 1 -33.07 17.01 -62.35
C MET A 1 -31.58 16.90 -62.02
N ARG A 2 -31.15 17.46 -60.86
CA ARG A 2 -29.76 17.34 -60.35
C ARG A 2 -29.68 16.13 -59.43
N LYS A 3 -28.89 15.14 -59.82
CA LYS A 3 -28.57 13.97 -58.96
C LYS A 3 -27.51 14.37 -57.98
N HIS A 4 -27.83 14.36 -56.68
CA HIS A 4 -26.86 14.48 -55.60
C HIS A 4 -26.21 13.14 -55.37
N LEU A 5 -24.90 13.07 -55.57
CA LEU A 5 -24.04 11.91 -55.22
C LEU A 5 -23.63 12.09 -53.76
N ILE A 6 -24.16 11.24 -52.88
CA ILE A 6 -23.70 11.18 -51.46
C ILE A 6 -22.50 10.25 -51.46
N VAL A 7 -21.30 10.82 -51.23
CA VAL A 7 -20.08 10.04 -50.98
C VAL A 7 -20.02 9.79 -49.47
N LEU A 8 -20.27 8.53 -49.12
CA LEU A 8 -20.09 8.03 -47.75
C LEU A 8 -18.58 7.79 -47.49
N LEU A 9 -17.91 8.71 -46.79
CA LEU A 9 -16.53 8.47 -46.33
C LEU A 9 -16.57 7.52 -45.15
N LEU A 10 -16.32 6.24 -45.38
CA LEU A 10 -16.00 5.29 -44.32
C LEU A 10 -14.57 5.57 -43.84
N THR A 11 -14.42 6.31 -42.74
CA THR A 11 -13.16 6.37 -42.01
C THR A 11 -12.94 5.04 -41.28
N LEU A 12 -12.12 4.18 -41.87
CA LEU A 12 -11.56 3.02 -41.17
C LEU A 12 -10.65 3.54 -40.07
N PHE A 13 -11.14 3.54 -38.84
CA PHE A 13 -10.26 3.63 -37.66
C PHE A 13 -9.48 2.32 -37.58
N THR A 14 -8.31 2.25 -38.19
CA THR A 14 -7.32 1.23 -37.82
C THR A 14 -6.88 1.54 -36.40
N VAL A 15 -7.35 0.76 -35.45
CA VAL A 15 -6.77 0.69 -34.12
C VAL A 15 -5.36 0.13 -34.31
N VAL A 16 -4.39 1.02 -34.46
CA VAL A 16 -2.98 0.65 -34.32
C VAL A 16 -2.84 0.26 -32.86
N PRO A 17 -2.45 -0.98 -32.51
CA PRO A 17 -2.13 -1.32 -31.15
C PRO A 17 -0.97 -0.39 -30.75
N CYS A 18 -1.28 0.62 -29.98
CA CYS A 18 -0.28 1.46 -29.34
C CYS A 18 0.43 0.52 -28.36
N ASN A 19 1.61 0.00 -28.75
CA ASN A 19 2.57 -0.56 -27.81
C ASN A 19 3.04 0.62 -26.95
N ALA A 20 2.21 1.03 -25.98
CA ALA A 20 2.59 2.00 -24.99
C ALA A 20 3.86 1.47 -24.33
N SER A 21 4.94 2.24 -24.39
CA SER A 21 6.19 1.86 -23.72
C SER A 21 5.86 1.62 -22.25
N GLN A 22 6.34 0.50 -21.70
CA GLN A 22 6.14 0.19 -20.28
C GLN A 22 6.61 1.35 -19.40
N PRO A 23 5.85 1.73 -18.35
CA PRO A 23 6.23 2.81 -17.46
C PRO A 23 7.63 2.58 -16.88
N LYS A 24 8.48 3.60 -16.89
CA LYS A 24 9.79 3.55 -16.24
C LYS A 24 9.70 3.68 -14.73
N ARG A 25 8.60 4.28 -14.25
CA ARG A 25 8.27 4.45 -12.84
C ARG A 25 6.82 4.05 -12.62
N GLU A 26 6.59 3.14 -11.70
CA GLU A 26 5.28 2.63 -11.36
C GLU A 26 5.38 1.89 -10.02
N PHE A 27 4.50 2.18 -9.07
CA PHE A 27 4.39 1.38 -7.85
C PHE A 27 3.70 0.05 -8.17
N ARG A 28 4.34 -1.04 -7.81
CA ARG A 28 3.87 -2.41 -8.06
C ARG A 28 3.95 -3.18 -6.76
N GLY A 29 2.98 -2.96 -5.89
CA GLY A 29 2.98 -3.50 -4.54
C GLY A 29 2.08 -4.71 -4.34
N ALA A 30 2.29 -5.40 -3.21
CA ALA A 30 1.35 -6.39 -2.70
C ALA A 30 1.39 -6.43 -1.17
N TRP A 31 0.25 -6.72 -0.53
CA TRP A 31 0.16 -6.92 0.91
C TRP A 31 0.38 -8.38 1.29
N ILE A 32 1.37 -8.63 2.15
CA ILE A 32 1.57 -9.90 2.84
C ILE A 32 1.02 -9.71 4.27
N GLN A 33 -0.16 -10.27 4.52
CA GLN A 33 -0.83 -10.17 5.81
C GLN A 33 -0.44 -11.33 6.73
N ALA A 34 -0.41 -11.06 8.04
CA ALA A 34 -0.34 -12.09 9.07
C ALA A 34 -1.73 -12.50 9.58
N VAL A 35 -2.68 -11.55 9.59
CA VAL A 35 -4.08 -11.84 9.90
C VAL A 35 -4.61 -12.96 8.99
N ASN A 36 -5.60 -13.73 9.47
CA ASN A 36 -6.12 -14.95 8.83
C ASN A 36 -5.18 -16.18 8.95
N HIS A 37 -4.31 -16.20 9.97
CA HIS A 37 -3.55 -17.40 10.40
C HIS A 37 -2.60 -17.97 9.34
N GLN A 38 -2.06 -17.13 8.43
CA GLN A 38 -1.18 -17.59 7.35
C GLN A 38 0.16 -18.14 7.83
N PHE A 39 0.66 -17.65 8.97
CA PHE A 39 2.00 -18.01 9.48
C PHE A 39 1.93 -18.83 10.75
N GLU A 40 0.76 -18.94 11.35
CA GLU A 40 0.54 -19.49 12.67
C GLU A 40 1.08 -20.90 12.82
N GLY A 41 1.98 -21.08 13.79
CA GLY A 41 2.53 -22.37 14.16
C GLY A 41 3.40 -23.04 13.09
N ILE A 42 3.76 -22.33 12.02
CA ILE A 42 4.70 -22.84 11.02
C ILE A 42 6.13 -22.74 11.60
N PRO A 43 6.90 -23.84 11.65
CA PRO A 43 8.30 -23.79 12.09
C PRO A 43 9.10 -22.76 11.32
N THR A 44 9.96 -22.01 12.01
CA THR A 44 10.71 -20.88 11.46
C THR A 44 11.42 -21.19 10.14
N ALA A 45 12.12 -22.32 10.05
CA ALA A 45 12.81 -22.71 8.82
C ALA A 45 11.87 -22.88 7.61
N LYS A 46 10.67 -23.43 7.83
CA LYS A 46 9.65 -23.60 6.79
C LYS A 46 9.03 -22.26 6.41
N LEU A 47 8.75 -21.40 7.40
CA LEU A 47 8.18 -20.08 7.15
C LEU A 47 9.13 -19.18 6.38
N LYS A 48 10.43 -19.18 6.72
CA LYS A 48 11.48 -18.50 5.94
C LYS A 48 11.50 -18.95 4.48
N ALA A 49 11.47 -20.27 4.25
CA ALA A 49 11.46 -20.83 2.90
C ALA A 49 10.20 -20.43 2.12
N GLU A 50 9.03 -20.45 2.76
CA GLU A 50 7.77 -20.06 2.12
C GLU A 50 7.72 -18.56 1.81
N LEU A 51 8.14 -17.69 2.73
CA LEU A 51 8.22 -16.24 2.48
C LEU A 51 9.20 -15.92 1.35
N SER A 52 10.39 -16.55 1.33
CA SER A 52 11.34 -16.38 0.22
C SER A 52 10.75 -16.83 -1.12
N ARG A 53 10.04 -17.96 -1.15
CA ARG A 53 9.35 -18.46 -2.37
C ARG A 53 8.26 -17.49 -2.85
N GLN A 54 7.49 -16.90 -1.94
CA GLN A 54 6.50 -15.89 -2.28
C GLN A 54 7.18 -14.65 -2.88
N LEU A 55 8.23 -14.15 -2.24
CA LEU A 55 9.00 -13.01 -2.74
C LEU A 55 9.64 -13.28 -4.12
N ASP A 56 10.17 -14.49 -4.36
CA ASP A 56 10.68 -14.89 -5.68
C ASP A 56 9.58 -14.81 -6.76
N SER A 57 8.38 -15.30 -6.43
CA SER A 57 7.24 -15.28 -7.34
C SER A 57 6.77 -13.85 -7.65
N LEU A 58 6.72 -12.99 -6.63
CA LEU A 58 6.28 -11.59 -6.74
C LEU A 58 7.32 -10.75 -7.50
N ALA A 59 8.59 -10.86 -7.17
CA ALA A 59 9.68 -10.19 -7.89
C ALA A 59 9.76 -10.68 -9.35
N GLY A 60 9.59 -11.99 -9.58
CA GLY A 60 9.60 -12.61 -10.91
C GLY A 60 8.48 -12.12 -11.83
N CYS A 61 7.38 -11.63 -11.31
CA CYS A 61 6.33 -11.01 -12.12
C CYS A 61 6.40 -9.46 -12.16
N GLY A 62 7.49 -8.88 -11.65
CA GLY A 62 7.80 -7.46 -11.78
C GLY A 62 7.27 -6.56 -10.67
N LEU A 63 6.82 -7.11 -9.52
CA LEU A 63 6.53 -6.31 -8.33
C LEU A 63 7.81 -5.72 -7.75
N ASN A 64 7.69 -4.53 -7.15
CA ASN A 64 8.82 -3.76 -6.62
C ASN A 64 8.59 -3.20 -5.20
N ALA A 65 7.49 -3.60 -4.55
CA ALA A 65 7.20 -3.23 -3.16
C ALA A 65 6.38 -4.31 -2.45
N ILE A 66 6.65 -4.51 -1.16
CA ILE A 66 5.88 -5.39 -0.27
C ILE A 66 5.44 -4.60 0.96
N LEU A 67 4.15 -4.68 1.27
CA LEU A 67 3.58 -4.18 2.51
C LEU A 67 3.40 -5.37 3.45
N PHE A 68 4.28 -5.50 4.44
CA PHE A 68 4.32 -6.65 5.34
C PHE A 68 3.68 -6.30 6.69
N GLN A 69 2.63 -7.05 7.08
CA GLN A 69 1.94 -6.82 8.34
C GLN A 69 2.80 -7.29 9.52
N VAL A 70 3.25 -6.34 10.32
CA VAL A 70 4.13 -6.59 11.46
C VAL A 70 3.44 -6.40 12.82
N ARG A 71 2.20 -5.86 12.83
CA ARG A 71 1.39 -5.68 14.02
C ARG A 71 -0.09 -5.86 13.69
N VAL A 72 -0.72 -6.86 14.28
CA VAL A 72 -2.11 -7.25 13.99
C VAL A 72 -3.08 -6.71 15.04
N GLU A 73 -2.80 -6.97 16.33
CA GLU A 73 -3.71 -6.69 17.45
C GLU A 73 -2.95 -6.34 18.75
N ALA A 74 -2.18 -5.26 18.74
CA ALA A 74 -1.28 -4.87 19.83
C ALA A 74 -0.25 -5.97 20.18
N ASP A 75 0.26 -6.61 19.16
CA ASP A 75 1.28 -7.64 19.23
C ASP A 75 2.26 -7.51 18.04
N ALA A 76 3.40 -8.16 18.10
CA ALA A 76 4.49 -7.93 17.17
C ALA A 76 4.92 -9.19 16.41
N LEU A 77 5.17 -9.05 15.10
CA LEU A 77 5.88 -10.01 14.25
C LEU A 77 7.35 -9.57 14.05
N TYR A 78 7.95 -9.01 15.08
CA TYR A 78 9.35 -8.58 15.14
C TYR A 78 9.78 -8.57 16.61
N LYS A 79 11.09 -8.53 16.88
CA LYS A 79 11.59 -8.41 18.24
C LYS A 79 11.20 -7.07 18.85
N SER A 80 10.24 -7.05 19.77
CA SER A 80 9.70 -5.85 20.41
C SER A 80 9.78 -5.93 21.92
N ASP A 81 10.22 -4.84 22.54
CA ASP A 81 10.17 -4.64 24.00
C ASP A 81 8.84 -3.94 24.42
N LEU A 82 8.00 -3.53 23.46
CA LEU A 82 6.80 -2.74 23.71
C LEU A 82 5.51 -3.56 23.71
N GLU A 83 5.46 -4.61 22.88
CA GLU A 83 4.29 -5.47 22.71
C GLU A 83 4.75 -6.95 22.64
N PRO A 84 3.89 -7.92 23.03
CA PRO A 84 4.22 -9.33 22.99
C PRO A 84 4.39 -9.84 21.56
N TRP A 85 5.06 -10.99 21.40
CA TRP A 85 5.04 -11.74 20.16
C TRP A 85 3.62 -12.10 19.76
N SER A 86 3.33 -11.98 18.45
CA SER A 86 2.01 -12.24 17.91
C SER A 86 1.67 -13.74 17.88
N ALA A 87 0.44 -14.07 18.27
CA ALA A 87 -0.12 -15.41 18.09
C ALA A 87 -0.21 -15.79 16.60
N TYR A 88 -0.38 -14.83 15.71
CA TYR A 88 -0.40 -15.05 14.26
C TYR A 88 0.93 -15.53 13.68
N LEU A 89 2.01 -15.48 14.46
CA LEU A 89 3.31 -16.04 14.09
C LEU A 89 3.50 -17.46 14.68
N THR A 90 3.25 -17.61 15.96
CA THR A 90 3.66 -18.82 16.72
C THR A 90 2.49 -19.69 17.17
N GLY A 91 1.26 -19.21 17.05
CA GLY A 91 0.05 -19.86 17.58
C GLY A 91 -0.25 -19.50 19.04
N LEU A 92 0.70 -18.89 19.77
CA LEU A 92 0.53 -18.47 21.16
C LEU A 92 1.12 -17.06 21.38
N GLN A 93 0.29 -16.11 21.78
CA GLN A 93 0.74 -14.74 22.03
C GLN A 93 1.77 -14.69 23.18
N GLY A 94 2.84 -13.95 22.96
CA GLY A 94 3.97 -13.84 23.90
C GLY A 94 5.04 -14.93 23.72
N GLN A 95 4.79 -15.96 22.92
CA GLN A 95 5.77 -16.97 22.58
C GLN A 95 6.66 -16.50 21.43
N ALA A 96 7.98 -16.48 21.64
CA ALA A 96 8.95 -16.21 20.58
C ALA A 96 8.99 -17.37 19.54
N PRO A 97 9.46 -17.10 18.31
CA PRO A 97 9.77 -18.15 17.33
C PRO A 97 10.71 -19.21 17.89
N ASP A 98 10.69 -20.41 17.28
CA ASP A 98 11.50 -21.57 17.66
C ASP A 98 13.01 -21.42 17.36
N GLU A 99 13.39 -20.36 16.63
CA GLU A 99 14.78 -19.93 16.40
C GLU A 99 14.95 -18.49 16.87
N ASP A 100 16.19 -18.05 17.08
CA ASP A 100 16.50 -16.61 17.26
C ASP A 100 16.34 -15.87 15.92
N TRP A 101 15.11 -15.53 15.62
CA TRP A 101 14.70 -14.95 14.34
C TRP A 101 13.88 -13.67 14.54
N ASP A 102 14.13 -12.69 13.67
CA ASP A 102 13.33 -11.48 13.54
C ASP A 102 12.66 -11.45 12.15
N PRO A 103 11.34 -11.72 12.07
CA PRO A 103 10.61 -11.72 10.81
C PRO A 103 10.71 -10.44 10.02
N LEU A 104 10.65 -9.26 10.66
CA LEU A 104 10.74 -7.98 9.97
C LEU A 104 12.13 -7.77 9.36
N GLN A 105 13.19 -8.02 10.13
CA GLN A 105 14.56 -7.91 9.62
C GLN A 105 14.79 -8.86 8.45
N PHE A 106 14.33 -10.11 8.56
CA PHE A 106 14.41 -11.09 7.48
C PHE A 106 13.70 -10.62 6.21
N MET A 107 12.48 -10.10 6.33
CA MET A 107 11.70 -9.64 5.18
C MET A 107 12.33 -8.42 4.51
N ILE A 108 12.94 -7.51 5.28
CA ILE A 108 13.70 -6.38 4.73
C ILE A 108 14.86 -6.89 3.86
N GLU A 109 15.70 -7.77 4.41
CA GLU A 109 16.86 -8.31 3.71
C GLU A 109 16.46 -9.07 2.43
N GLU A 110 15.41 -9.88 2.53
CA GLU A 110 14.89 -10.64 1.38
C GLU A 110 14.25 -9.76 0.30
N CYS A 111 13.56 -8.67 0.68
CA CYS A 111 13.03 -7.69 -0.27
C CYS A 111 14.16 -6.91 -0.94
N HIS A 112 15.10 -6.36 -0.17
CA HIS A 112 16.21 -5.58 -0.68
C HIS A 112 17.11 -6.40 -1.62
N ARG A 113 17.36 -7.68 -1.30
CA ARG A 113 18.08 -8.61 -2.18
C ARG A 113 17.42 -8.79 -3.55
N ARG A 114 16.10 -8.60 -3.63
CA ARG A 114 15.31 -8.64 -4.87
C ARG A 114 15.01 -7.26 -5.47
N CYS A 115 15.64 -6.21 -4.97
CA CYS A 115 15.39 -4.82 -5.38
C CYS A 115 13.91 -4.37 -5.18
N MET A 116 13.24 -4.91 -4.17
CA MET A 116 11.90 -4.51 -3.74
C MET A 116 11.99 -3.65 -2.47
N GLU A 117 11.11 -2.65 -2.36
CA GLU A 117 10.90 -1.93 -1.11
C GLU A 117 10.12 -2.78 -0.10
N LEU A 118 10.43 -2.62 1.20
CA LEU A 118 9.61 -3.15 2.28
C LEU A 118 8.96 -2.03 3.07
N HIS A 119 7.63 -2.07 3.16
CA HIS A 119 6.84 -1.18 3.99
C HIS A 119 6.30 -1.97 5.19
N ALA A 120 6.67 -1.56 6.41
CA ALA A 120 6.16 -2.17 7.63
C ALA A 120 4.71 -1.72 7.85
N TRP A 121 3.77 -2.66 7.79
CA TRP A 121 2.35 -2.37 7.97
C TRP A 121 1.89 -2.75 9.37
N ILE A 122 1.27 -1.79 10.06
CA ILE A 122 0.61 -1.98 11.34
C ILE A 122 -0.89 -1.69 11.25
N ASN A 123 -1.69 -2.42 12.03
CA ASN A 123 -3.04 -2.02 12.34
C ASN A 123 -2.99 -1.11 13.59
N PRO A 124 -3.37 0.18 13.52
CA PRO A 124 -3.08 1.11 14.61
C PRO A 124 -3.93 0.85 15.86
N PHE A 125 -5.27 0.79 15.74
CA PHE A 125 -6.17 0.81 16.90
C PHE A 125 -6.73 -0.56 17.29
N ARG A 126 -6.50 -1.62 16.52
CA ARG A 126 -6.99 -2.94 16.89
C ARG A 126 -6.17 -3.51 18.05
N ALA A 127 -6.85 -3.88 19.13
CA ALA A 127 -6.27 -4.54 20.30
C ALA A 127 -6.69 -6.02 20.41
N LYS A 128 -7.76 -6.42 19.71
CA LYS A 128 -8.25 -7.80 19.67
C LYS A 128 -9.01 -8.07 18.38
N THR A 129 -8.75 -9.21 17.76
CA THR A 129 -9.57 -9.78 16.68
C THR A 129 -10.66 -10.70 17.24
N LYS A 130 -11.54 -11.20 16.36
CA LYS A 130 -12.61 -12.14 16.78
C LYS A 130 -12.09 -13.50 17.24
N THR A 131 -10.92 -13.90 16.78
CA THR A 131 -10.36 -15.25 17.02
C THR A 131 -9.50 -15.32 18.28
N THR A 132 -9.00 -14.18 18.79
CA THR A 132 -8.11 -14.16 19.95
C THR A 132 -8.90 -14.23 21.25
N THR A 133 -8.61 -15.23 22.06
CA THR A 133 -9.27 -15.50 23.36
C THR A 133 -8.34 -15.33 24.55
N GLU A 134 -7.02 -15.47 24.35
CA GLU A 134 -6.02 -15.41 25.41
C GLU A 134 -4.97 -14.34 25.09
N PHE A 135 -4.52 -13.64 26.11
CA PHE A 135 -3.54 -12.53 25.98
C PHE A 135 -2.34 -12.76 26.87
N ALA A 136 -1.17 -12.46 26.34
CA ALA A 136 0.07 -12.42 27.11
C ALA A 136 -0.03 -11.41 28.27
N PRO A 137 0.68 -11.61 29.40
CA PRO A 137 0.64 -10.71 30.56
C PRO A 137 1.01 -9.26 30.24
N ASN A 138 1.88 -9.04 29.27
CA ASN A 138 2.35 -7.72 28.82
C ASN A 138 1.52 -7.13 27.66
N HIS A 139 0.39 -7.75 27.28
CA HIS A 139 -0.49 -7.22 26.28
C HIS A 139 -1.29 -6.01 26.80
N GLN A 140 -1.54 -4.99 25.97
CA GLN A 140 -2.19 -3.74 26.37
C GLN A 140 -3.59 -3.91 26.98
N ILE A 141 -4.35 -4.91 26.55
CA ILE A 141 -5.65 -5.26 27.18
C ILE A 141 -5.48 -5.66 28.65
N LYS A 142 -4.35 -6.29 29.03
CA LYS A 142 -4.04 -6.67 30.42
C LYS A 142 -3.47 -5.52 31.23
N LEU A 143 -2.58 -4.73 30.60
CA LEU A 143 -1.88 -3.64 31.27
C LEU A 143 -2.77 -2.40 31.46
N HIS A 144 -3.59 -2.09 30.46
CA HIS A 144 -4.36 -0.85 30.38
C HIS A 144 -5.80 -1.09 29.88
N PRO A 145 -6.61 -1.92 30.56
CA PRO A 145 -7.98 -2.22 30.13
C PRO A 145 -8.87 -0.97 30.06
N GLU A 146 -8.57 0.06 30.83
CA GLU A 146 -9.27 1.35 30.86
C GLU A 146 -9.13 2.17 29.57
N ARG A 147 -8.17 1.80 28.71
CA ARG A 147 -7.88 2.48 27.42
C ARG A 147 -8.53 1.77 26.24
N ILE A 148 -9.23 0.67 26.49
CA ILE A 148 -9.75 -0.25 25.48
C ILE A 148 -11.27 -0.20 25.46
N ILE A 149 -11.84 -0.12 24.27
CA ILE A 149 -13.31 -0.20 24.05
C ILE A 149 -13.62 -1.53 23.35
N ASN A 150 -14.50 -2.31 23.98
CA ASN A 150 -15.01 -3.53 23.35
C ASN A 150 -16.11 -3.19 22.33
N TYR A 151 -16.08 -3.88 21.20
CA TYR A 151 -17.06 -3.74 20.13
C TYR A 151 -17.41 -5.13 19.56
N GLY A 152 -18.48 -5.72 20.08
CA GLY A 152 -18.81 -7.11 19.82
C GLY A 152 -17.68 -8.05 20.27
N GLU A 153 -17.15 -8.84 19.36
CA GLU A 153 -16.01 -9.72 19.61
C GLU A 153 -14.66 -9.03 19.44
N LEU A 154 -14.64 -7.79 18.93
CA LEU A 154 -13.42 -6.99 18.76
C LEU A 154 -13.13 -6.16 20.01
N ALA A 155 -11.88 -5.73 20.15
CA ALA A 155 -11.52 -4.66 21.08
C ALA A 155 -10.55 -3.70 20.38
N LEU A 156 -10.75 -2.40 20.62
CA LEU A 156 -9.95 -1.33 20.01
C LEU A 156 -9.42 -0.40 21.08
N PHE A 157 -8.27 0.16 20.85
CA PHE A 157 -7.83 1.34 21.57
C PHE A 157 -8.82 2.49 21.32
N ASP A 158 -9.16 3.25 22.36
CA ASP A 158 -9.93 4.48 22.20
C ASP A 158 -9.07 5.54 21.47
N PRO A 159 -9.41 5.96 20.24
CA PRO A 159 -8.59 6.92 19.50
C PRO A 159 -8.55 8.32 20.12
N SER A 160 -9.50 8.62 21.01
CA SER A 160 -9.57 9.91 21.69
C SER A 160 -8.50 10.10 22.76
N LEU A 161 -7.98 9.00 23.31
CA LEU A 161 -6.99 9.05 24.38
C LEU A 161 -5.59 9.35 23.84
N GLN A 162 -4.96 10.40 24.36
CA GLN A 162 -3.61 10.77 23.97
C GLN A 162 -2.60 9.64 24.24
N GLU A 163 -2.77 8.94 25.36
CA GLU A 163 -1.90 7.83 25.78
C GLU A 163 -1.92 6.68 24.76
N ASN A 164 -3.03 6.45 24.08
CA ASN A 164 -3.14 5.43 23.04
C ASN A 164 -2.43 5.89 21.76
N ARG A 165 -2.61 7.14 21.35
CA ARG A 165 -1.88 7.72 20.21
C ARG A 165 -0.38 7.71 20.46
N ASP A 166 0.06 8.10 21.67
CA ASP A 166 1.47 8.09 22.08
C ASP A 166 2.07 6.68 22.07
N HIS A 167 1.31 5.67 22.53
CA HIS A 167 1.76 4.27 22.49
C HIS A 167 1.98 3.79 21.06
N ILE A 168 1.05 4.05 20.14
CA ILE A 168 1.17 3.64 18.74
C ILE A 168 2.31 4.40 18.05
N CYS A 169 2.47 5.71 18.33
CA CYS A 169 3.59 6.49 17.82
C CYS A 169 4.95 5.99 18.37
N LYS A 170 4.99 5.51 19.63
CA LYS A 170 6.20 4.88 20.20
C LYS A 170 6.56 3.59 19.47
N ILE A 171 5.58 2.79 19.07
CA ILE A 171 5.80 1.58 18.23
C ILE A 171 6.34 1.98 16.86
N ALA A 172 5.76 3.00 16.22
CA ALA A 172 6.26 3.51 14.95
C ALA A 172 7.71 4.00 15.08
N ALA A 173 8.01 4.76 16.15
CA ALA A 173 9.36 5.25 16.43
C ALA A 173 10.36 4.10 16.63
N ASP A 174 9.98 3.04 17.35
CA ASP A 174 10.82 1.85 17.56
C ASP A 174 11.15 1.17 16.23
N ILE A 175 10.13 0.89 15.41
CA ILE A 175 10.31 0.26 14.09
C ILE A 175 11.19 1.12 13.18
N VAL A 176 10.86 2.41 13.01
CA VAL A 176 11.60 3.30 12.11
C VAL A 176 13.04 3.49 12.55
N THR A 177 13.30 3.54 13.86
CA THR A 177 14.66 3.71 14.40
C THR A 177 15.52 2.49 14.13
N ARG A 178 15.01 1.30 14.43
CA ARG A 178 15.80 0.06 14.43
C ARG A 178 15.95 -0.63 13.09
N TYR A 179 14.93 -0.49 12.21
CA TYR A 179 14.88 -1.25 10.97
C TYR A 179 15.10 -0.36 9.75
N ASP A 180 15.70 -0.94 8.71
CA ASP A 180 15.94 -0.29 7.41
C ASP A 180 14.76 -0.47 6.46
N ILE A 181 13.57 -0.03 6.93
CA ILE A 181 12.35 -0.06 6.14
C ILE A 181 12.32 1.10 5.13
N ASP A 182 11.70 0.89 3.97
CA ASP A 182 11.50 1.93 2.94
C ASP A 182 10.21 2.71 3.18
N GLY A 183 9.22 2.09 3.82
CA GLY A 183 7.96 2.70 4.16
C GLY A 183 7.38 2.22 5.49
N PHE A 184 6.57 3.07 6.10
CA PHE A 184 5.73 2.76 7.23
C PHE A 184 4.26 2.91 6.82
N HIS A 185 3.44 1.90 7.03
CA HIS A 185 2.10 1.82 6.49
C HIS A 185 1.05 1.52 7.56
N ILE A 186 -0.09 2.20 7.47
CA ILE A 186 -1.28 1.90 8.27
C ILE A 186 -2.48 1.64 7.37
N ASP A 187 -3.39 0.79 7.84
CA ASP A 187 -4.65 0.50 7.15
C ASP A 187 -5.80 1.42 7.62
N ASP A 188 -7.04 1.03 7.34
CA ASP A 188 -8.24 1.85 7.52
C ASP A 188 -9.01 1.58 8.83
N TYR A 189 -8.49 0.76 9.74
CA TYR A 189 -9.17 0.44 10.99
C TYR A 189 -8.97 1.52 12.06
N PHE A 190 -9.41 2.76 11.76
CA PHE A 190 -9.40 3.87 12.71
C PHE A 190 -10.52 3.73 13.75
N TYR A 191 -11.72 3.49 13.28
CA TYR A 191 -12.90 3.03 14.06
C TYR A 191 -13.37 1.70 13.47
N PRO A 192 -14.17 0.90 14.22
CA PRO A 192 -14.60 -0.40 13.72
C PRO A 192 -15.61 -0.25 12.59
N TYR A 193 -15.56 -1.20 11.64
CA TYR A 193 -16.62 -1.34 10.66
C TYR A 193 -17.97 -1.63 11.35
N PRO A 194 -19.11 -1.16 10.82
CA PRO A 194 -20.42 -1.42 11.39
C PRO A 194 -20.70 -2.94 11.46
N GLU A 195 -21.14 -3.40 12.62
CA GLU A 195 -21.56 -4.79 12.82
C GLU A 195 -22.97 -4.79 13.44
N GLY A 196 -24.00 -5.03 12.60
CA GLY A 196 -25.40 -4.98 13.03
C GLY A 196 -25.78 -3.65 13.69
N ASN A 197 -26.34 -3.73 14.90
CA ASN A 197 -26.73 -2.55 15.68
C ASN A 197 -25.68 -2.17 16.76
N LEU A 198 -24.48 -2.75 16.72
CA LEU A 198 -23.44 -2.42 17.68
C LEU A 198 -23.03 -0.95 17.58
N LYS A 199 -22.77 -0.34 18.72
CA LYS A 199 -22.27 1.03 18.81
C LYS A 199 -20.91 1.02 19.47
N PHE A 200 -19.97 1.79 18.90
CA PHE A 200 -18.70 2.03 19.55
C PHE A 200 -18.93 2.98 20.73
N ASN A 201 -18.69 2.47 21.94
CA ASN A 201 -19.11 3.13 23.18
C ASN A 201 -18.03 4.10 23.72
N ASP A 202 -17.79 5.18 23.02
CA ASP A 202 -16.88 6.27 23.38
C ASP A 202 -17.61 7.50 23.98
N ASP A 203 -18.87 7.33 24.42
CA ASP A 203 -19.67 8.42 25.01
C ASP A 203 -19.06 9.02 26.28
N ALA A 204 -18.40 8.19 27.08
CA ALA A 204 -17.73 8.66 28.31
C ALA A 204 -16.52 9.55 27.97
N SER A 205 -15.74 9.15 26.96
CA SER A 205 -14.58 9.91 26.48
C SER A 205 -15.01 11.25 25.87
N PHE A 206 -16.07 11.25 25.05
CA PHE A 206 -16.63 12.47 24.48
C PHE A 206 -17.14 13.44 25.55
N ARG A 207 -17.89 12.95 26.57
CA ARG A 207 -18.34 13.81 27.69
C ARG A 207 -17.19 14.36 28.53
N LYS A 208 -16.13 13.59 28.70
CA LYS A 208 -14.96 13.99 29.50
C LYS A 208 -14.14 15.09 28.79
N ASP A 209 -13.95 14.95 27.50
CA ASP A 209 -13.18 15.92 26.70
C ASP A 209 -13.80 16.09 25.29
N PRO A 210 -14.84 16.92 25.15
CA PRO A 210 -15.46 17.20 23.87
C PRO A 210 -14.61 18.11 22.96
N LYS A 211 -13.49 18.67 23.44
CA LYS A 211 -12.60 19.57 22.66
C LYS A 211 -13.34 20.73 21.97
N GLY A 212 -14.48 21.15 22.50
CA GLY A 212 -15.32 22.19 21.92
C GLY A 212 -16.25 21.73 20.80
N PHE A 213 -16.26 20.45 20.44
CA PHE A 213 -17.19 19.89 19.45
C PHE A 213 -18.57 19.63 20.09
N ASN A 214 -19.62 20.00 19.35
CA ASN A 214 -21.00 19.64 19.67
C ASN A 214 -21.45 18.36 18.96
N ASN A 215 -20.79 18.01 17.86
CA ASN A 215 -21.03 16.82 17.06
C ASN A 215 -19.96 15.76 17.36
N LYS A 216 -20.40 14.58 17.78
CA LYS A 216 -19.50 13.48 18.13
C LYS A 216 -18.75 12.92 16.93
N ASP A 217 -19.34 12.96 15.73
CA ASP A 217 -18.68 12.47 14.53
C ASP A 217 -17.51 13.40 14.09
N ASP A 218 -17.69 14.73 14.27
CA ASP A 218 -16.60 15.69 14.05
C ASP A 218 -15.48 15.51 15.08
N TRP A 219 -15.84 15.26 16.34
CA TRP A 219 -14.88 14.94 17.40
C TRP A 219 -14.10 13.65 17.11
N ARG A 220 -14.75 12.60 16.59
CA ARG A 220 -14.09 11.37 16.18
C ARG A 220 -13.10 11.60 15.05
N ARG A 221 -13.49 12.38 14.02
CA ARG A 221 -12.58 12.75 12.92
C ARG A 221 -11.37 13.55 13.43
N ASP A 222 -11.60 14.50 14.34
CA ASP A 222 -10.51 15.25 14.96
C ASP A 222 -9.51 14.33 15.69
N ASN A 223 -9.99 13.33 16.42
CA ASN A 223 -9.12 12.37 17.10
C ASN A 223 -8.29 11.55 16.13
N VAL A 224 -8.86 11.14 14.99
CA VAL A 224 -8.11 10.45 13.95
C VAL A 224 -7.12 11.40 13.24
N ASN A 225 -7.51 12.65 12.98
CA ASN A 225 -6.63 13.66 12.41
C ASN A 225 -5.40 13.91 13.29
N LEU A 226 -5.59 14.07 14.60
CA LEU A 226 -4.49 14.23 15.57
C LEU A 226 -3.54 13.01 15.59
N PHE A 227 -4.08 11.82 15.45
CA PHE A 227 -3.26 10.61 15.35
C PHE A 227 -2.43 10.58 14.06
N VAL A 228 -3.06 10.86 12.91
CA VAL A 228 -2.38 10.84 11.61
C VAL A 228 -1.28 11.91 11.54
N GLU A 229 -1.54 13.11 12.04
CA GLU A 229 -0.54 14.16 12.19
C GLU A 229 0.64 13.70 13.05
N GLN A 230 0.34 13.17 14.23
CA GLN A 230 1.37 12.76 15.20
C GLN A 230 2.26 11.63 14.65
N ILE A 231 1.67 10.58 14.06
CA ILE A 231 2.45 9.45 13.54
C ILE A 231 3.27 9.85 12.30
N TYR A 232 2.74 10.72 11.43
CA TYR A 232 3.50 11.27 10.30
C TYR A 232 4.76 11.99 10.79
N HIS A 233 4.61 12.92 11.73
CA HIS A 233 5.76 13.64 12.28
C HIS A 233 6.73 12.71 12.99
N THR A 234 6.24 11.72 13.75
CA THR A 234 7.09 10.71 14.38
C THR A 234 7.99 9.99 13.38
N VAL A 235 7.43 9.54 12.25
CA VAL A 235 8.20 8.86 11.20
C VAL A 235 9.22 9.82 10.56
N LYS A 236 8.79 11.04 10.20
CA LYS A 236 9.61 12.00 9.44
C LYS A 236 10.72 12.61 10.26
N GLU A 237 10.55 12.80 11.55
CA GLU A 237 11.60 13.32 12.45
C GLU A 237 12.74 12.32 12.64
N ILE A 238 12.45 11.00 12.59
CA ILE A 238 13.46 9.96 12.76
C ILE A 238 14.20 9.68 11.44
N LYS A 239 13.44 9.35 10.37
CA LYS A 239 13.97 9.07 9.04
C LYS A 239 13.10 9.74 7.97
N PRO A 240 13.43 10.97 7.54
CA PRO A 240 12.60 11.71 6.59
C PRO A 240 12.43 11.02 5.23
N TRP A 241 13.31 10.08 4.88
CA TRP A 241 13.22 9.29 3.64
C TRP A 241 12.28 8.09 3.73
N VAL A 242 11.91 7.62 4.93
CA VAL A 242 10.91 6.56 5.10
C VAL A 242 9.56 7.12 4.70
N LYS A 243 8.91 6.48 3.73
CA LYS A 243 7.59 6.89 3.24
C LYS A 243 6.53 6.52 4.26
N PHE A 244 5.65 7.46 4.59
CA PHE A 244 4.46 7.17 5.39
C PHE A 244 3.23 7.06 4.49
N GLY A 245 2.53 5.94 4.54
CA GLY A 245 1.37 5.69 3.71
C GLY A 245 0.17 5.12 4.43
N ILE A 246 -1.00 5.36 3.85
CA ILE A 246 -2.28 4.92 4.38
C ILE A 246 -3.07 4.19 3.28
N SER A 247 -3.68 3.04 3.63
CA SER A 247 -4.65 2.38 2.75
C SER A 247 -6.07 2.55 3.30
N PRO A 248 -6.75 3.66 2.95
CA PRO A 248 -8.12 3.89 3.39
C PRO A 248 -9.10 2.98 2.67
N PHE A 249 -10.32 2.86 3.19
CA PHE A 249 -11.42 2.25 2.47
C PHE A 249 -11.64 2.89 1.10
N GLY A 250 -12.08 2.13 0.10
CA GLY A 250 -12.11 2.57 -1.30
C GLY A 250 -13.03 3.76 -1.60
N ILE A 251 -14.08 4.01 -0.82
CA ILE A 251 -14.96 5.17 -0.96
C ILE A 251 -14.61 6.20 0.12
N TYR A 252 -14.17 7.39 -0.29
CA TYR A 252 -13.97 8.50 0.65
C TYR A 252 -15.29 9.05 1.15
N ARG A 253 -16.10 9.64 0.22
CA ARG A 253 -17.47 10.10 0.45
C ARG A 253 -18.32 9.90 -0.80
N ASN A 254 -19.56 9.48 -0.57
CA ASN A 254 -20.54 9.39 -1.65
C ASN A 254 -20.97 10.79 -2.11
N LYS A 255 -21.31 10.92 -3.37
CA LYS A 255 -21.90 12.13 -3.91
C LYS A 255 -23.31 12.31 -3.37
N THR A 256 -23.56 13.48 -2.78
CA THR A 256 -24.87 13.90 -2.26
C THR A 256 -25.13 15.36 -2.65
N VAL A 257 -26.34 15.85 -2.33
CA VAL A 257 -26.66 17.28 -2.51
C VAL A 257 -25.73 18.16 -1.67
N ASP A 258 -25.43 17.72 -0.44
CA ASP A 258 -24.57 18.46 0.50
C ASP A 258 -23.08 18.25 0.23
N TYR A 259 -22.72 17.21 -0.53
CA TYR A 259 -21.34 16.93 -0.94
C TYR A 259 -21.27 16.53 -2.44
N PRO A 260 -21.40 17.49 -3.35
CA PRO A 260 -21.47 17.22 -4.79
C PRO A 260 -20.13 16.75 -5.42
N SER A 261 -19.00 16.94 -4.73
CA SER A 261 -17.67 16.47 -5.14
C SER A 261 -17.38 15.01 -4.75
N GLY A 262 -18.29 14.32 -4.10
CA GLY A 262 -18.18 12.91 -3.76
C GLY A 262 -18.17 12.00 -5.00
N SER A 263 -17.78 10.74 -4.82
CA SER A 263 -17.85 9.74 -5.89
C SER A 263 -19.31 9.34 -6.17
N GLU A 264 -19.61 8.99 -7.42
CA GLU A 264 -20.92 8.46 -7.84
C GLU A 264 -21.10 7.01 -7.30
N THR A 265 -21.14 6.92 -5.98
CA THR A 265 -21.25 5.67 -5.22
C THR A 265 -22.33 5.79 -4.14
N THR A 266 -22.73 4.63 -3.55
CA THR A 266 -23.75 4.59 -2.49
C THR A 266 -23.35 3.60 -1.38
N GLY A 267 -22.08 3.16 -1.36
CA GLY A 267 -21.58 2.22 -0.36
C GLY A 267 -21.19 2.88 0.97
N PHE A 268 -20.68 2.06 1.88
CA PHE A 268 -20.02 2.54 3.10
C PHE A 268 -18.86 3.47 2.73
N GLU A 269 -18.58 4.48 3.56
CA GLU A 269 -17.58 5.51 3.24
C GLU A 269 -16.65 5.82 4.43
N ASN A 270 -15.46 6.31 4.15
CA ASN A 270 -14.45 6.66 5.16
C ASN A 270 -14.92 7.76 6.11
N TRP A 271 -15.40 8.86 5.53
CA TRP A 271 -15.61 10.13 6.23
C TRP A 271 -16.64 10.03 7.35
N SER A 272 -17.75 9.33 7.12
CA SER A 272 -18.82 9.17 8.09
C SER A 272 -18.75 7.84 8.86
N GLY A 273 -18.11 6.82 8.30
CA GLY A 273 -18.11 5.48 8.88
C GLY A 273 -16.86 5.14 9.68
N LEU A 274 -15.69 5.49 9.16
CA LEU A 274 -14.39 5.27 9.82
C LEU A 274 -13.82 6.57 10.41
N TYR A 275 -14.52 7.69 10.22
CA TYR A 275 -14.11 9.02 10.67
C TYR A 275 -12.73 9.43 10.15
N ALA A 276 -12.43 8.98 8.95
CA ALA A 276 -11.14 9.18 8.27
C ALA A 276 -11.26 10.28 7.20
N ASP A 277 -10.58 11.40 7.41
CA ASP A 277 -10.61 12.56 6.52
C ASP A 277 -9.37 12.60 5.62
N ILE A 278 -9.35 11.70 4.61
CA ILE A 278 -8.19 11.47 3.75
C ILE A 278 -7.80 12.72 2.99
N LEU A 279 -8.77 13.46 2.44
CA LEU A 279 -8.46 14.66 1.65
C LEU A 279 -7.85 15.76 2.52
N TYR A 280 -8.27 15.86 3.77
CA TYR A 280 -7.66 16.77 4.74
C TYR A 280 -6.20 16.40 5.03
N TRP A 281 -5.89 15.10 5.19
CA TRP A 281 -4.52 14.64 5.41
C TRP A 281 -3.63 14.87 4.19
N ILE A 282 -4.16 14.69 2.97
CA ILE A 282 -3.48 15.03 1.72
C ILE A 282 -3.18 16.53 1.66
N GLU A 283 -4.17 17.39 1.95
CA GLU A 283 -4.01 18.84 1.98
C GLU A 283 -2.95 19.30 2.98
N LYS A 284 -2.92 18.67 4.16
CA LYS A 284 -1.91 18.95 5.21
C LYS A 284 -0.54 18.35 4.92
N GLY A 285 -0.41 17.46 3.93
CA GLY A 285 0.83 16.75 3.64
C GLY A 285 1.22 15.77 4.74
N TRP A 286 0.24 15.17 5.44
CA TRP A 286 0.48 14.20 6.53
C TRP A 286 0.54 12.76 6.03
N MET A 287 0.75 12.54 4.75
CA MET A 287 1.07 11.24 4.16
C MET A 287 1.84 11.40 2.85
N ASP A 288 2.71 10.46 2.58
CA ASP A 288 3.52 10.43 1.38
C ASP A 288 2.84 9.68 0.23
N TYR A 289 2.03 8.67 0.57
CA TYR A 289 1.25 7.93 -0.42
C TYR A 289 -0.08 7.43 0.15
N CYS A 290 -1.05 7.29 -0.75
CA CYS A 290 -2.38 6.77 -0.47
C CYS A 290 -2.64 5.52 -1.30
N ILE A 291 -3.18 4.45 -0.67
CA ILE A 291 -3.59 3.22 -1.38
C ILE A 291 -5.06 2.93 -1.08
N PRO A 292 -6.02 3.64 -1.67
CA PRO A 292 -7.43 3.34 -1.45
C PRO A 292 -7.76 1.89 -1.87
N GLN A 293 -8.47 1.17 -1.00
CA GLN A 293 -8.84 -0.23 -1.17
C GLN A 293 -10.05 -0.37 -2.12
N VAL A 294 -9.81 -0.22 -3.43
CA VAL A 294 -10.86 -0.28 -4.47
C VAL A 294 -11.08 -1.74 -4.88
N TYR A 295 -11.64 -2.55 -3.98
CA TYR A 295 -11.73 -4.00 -4.10
C TYR A 295 -12.89 -4.51 -4.96
N TRP A 296 -13.73 -3.62 -5.48
CA TRP A 296 -14.88 -3.99 -6.32
C TRP A 296 -14.49 -4.14 -7.79
N ASN A 297 -15.43 -4.69 -8.54
CA ASN A 297 -15.33 -4.79 -10.00
C ASN A 297 -15.94 -3.55 -10.67
N THR A 298 -15.54 -3.24 -11.90
CA THR A 298 -16.26 -2.33 -12.76
C THR A 298 -17.66 -2.89 -13.01
N GLY A 299 -18.68 -2.03 -12.92
CA GLY A 299 -20.08 -2.43 -12.99
C GLY A 299 -20.71 -2.74 -11.63
N HIS A 300 -19.98 -2.63 -10.52
CA HIS A 300 -20.55 -2.82 -9.18
C HIS A 300 -21.50 -1.67 -8.82
N GLN A 301 -22.74 -1.99 -8.44
CA GLN A 301 -23.83 -1.01 -8.31
C GLN A 301 -23.56 0.11 -7.30
N SER A 302 -22.92 -0.17 -6.17
CA SER A 302 -22.70 0.81 -5.10
C SER A 302 -21.27 1.32 -4.99
N ALA A 303 -20.33 0.71 -5.71
CA ALA A 303 -18.89 1.00 -5.61
C ALA A 303 -18.16 0.58 -6.90
N ASP A 304 -18.52 1.19 -8.02
CA ASP A 304 -17.91 0.88 -9.33
C ASP A 304 -16.42 1.22 -9.33
N TYR A 305 -15.59 0.25 -9.74
CA TYR A 305 -14.13 0.41 -9.79
C TYR A 305 -13.70 1.58 -10.69
N ALA A 306 -14.28 1.70 -11.90
CA ALA A 306 -13.88 2.74 -12.85
C ALA A 306 -14.24 4.14 -12.33
N VAL A 307 -15.41 4.26 -11.68
CA VAL A 307 -15.85 5.49 -11.01
C VAL A 307 -14.86 5.87 -9.89
N LEU A 308 -14.50 4.91 -9.05
CA LEU A 308 -13.60 5.16 -7.92
C LEU A 308 -12.17 5.44 -8.40
N ALA A 309 -11.65 4.70 -9.38
CA ALA A 309 -10.32 4.94 -9.95
C ALA A 309 -10.21 6.36 -10.51
N LYS A 310 -11.22 6.80 -11.27
CA LYS A 310 -11.28 8.18 -11.77
C LYS A 310 -11.35 9.19 -10.63
N TRP A 311 -12.23 8.96 -9.64
CA TRP A 311 -12.40 9.88 -8.52
C TRP A 311 -11.11 10.05 -7.72
N TRP A 312 -10.41 8.95 -7.40
CA TRP A 312 -9.13 9.02 -6.70
C TRP A 312 -8.05 9.71 -7.52
N SER A 313 -8.01 9.48 -8.84
CA SER A 313 -7.10 10.21 -9.73
C SER A 313 -7.33 11.72 -9.70
N ASP A 314 -8.61 12.14 -9.76
CA ASP A 314 -8.98 13.57 -9.79
C ASP A 314 -8.72 14.25 -8.43
N ASN A 315 -8.69 13.49 -7.32
CA ASN A 315 -8.53 13.99 -5.96
C ASN A 315 -7.19 13.62 -5.30
N ALA A 316 -6.21 13.15 -6.08
CA ALA A 316 -4.89 12.77 -5.56
C ALA A 316 -4.13 13.93 -4.88
N GLY A 317 -4.43 15.19 -5.24
CA GLY A 317 -3.89 16.38 -4.57
C GLY A 317 -2.36 16.51 -4.58
N GLY A 318 -1.67 15.79 -5.47
CA GLY A 318 -0.19 15.69 -5.49
C GLY A 318 0.38 14.60 -4.57
N CYS A 319 -0.45 13.90 -3.79
CA CYS A 319 -0.06 12.70 -3.06
C CYS A 319 0.13 11.53 -4.02
N LEU A 320 1.16 10.72 -3.83
CA LEU A 320 1.34 9.49 -4.60
C LEU A 320 0.16 8.56 -4.33
N THR A 321 -0.65 8.27 -5.36
CA THR A 321 -1.87 7.47 -5.21
C THR A 321 -1.77 6.18 -6.03
N TYR A 322 -1.93 5.05 -5.36
CA TYR A 322 -1.88 3.71 -5.93
C TYR A 322 -3.22 3.01 -5.69
N LEU A 323 -3.73 2.23 -6.63
CA LEU A 323 -5.00 1.54 -6.41
C LEU A 323 -4.79 0.20 -5.69
N GLY A 324 -5.46 0.01 -4.57
CA GLY A 324 -5.61 -1.28 -3.93
C GLY A 324 -6.59 -2.16 -4.71
N GLN A 325 -6.15 -3.33 -5.15
CA GLN A 325 -6.96 -4.27 -5.92
C GLN A 325 -7.07 -5.63 -5.24
N ASP A 326 -8.29 -6.15 -5.14
CA ASP A 326 -8.55 -7.53 -4.72
C ASP A 326 -8.38 -8.47 -5.92
N VAL A 327 -7.41 -9.36 -5.84
CA VAL A 327 -7.07 -10.30 -6.93
C VAL A 327 -8.18 -11.32 -7.15
N GLU A 328 -8.73 -11.89 -6.08
CA GLU A 328 -9.76 -12.94 -6.16
C GLU A 328 -11.05 -12.40 -6.76
N ARG A 329 -11.49 -11.21 -6.34
CA ARG A 329 -12.65 -10.54 -6.96
C ARG A 329 -12.38 -10.13 -8.40
N THR A 330 -11.16 -9.75 -8.73
CA THR A 330 -10.79 -9.36 -10.09
C THR A 330 -10.88 -10.54 -11.06
N VAL A 331 -10.39 -11.72 -10.67
CA VAL A 331 -10.44 -12.91 -11.55
C VAL A 331 -11.83 -13.51 -11.66
N THR A 332 -12.70 -13.31 -10.66
CA THR A 332 -14.10 -13.75 -10.74
C THR A 332 -15.03 -12.73 -11.42
N GLY A 333 -14.55 -11.53 -11.69
CA GLY A 333 -15.30 -10.48 -12.38
C GLY A 333 -15.17 -10.59 -13.90
N VAL A 334 -16.25 -10.31 -14.61
CA VAL A 334 -16.28 -10.29 -16.08
C VAL A 334 -15.86 -8.91 -16.59
N ASP A 335 -14.95 -8.86 -17.57
CA ASP A 335 -14.54 -7.61 -18.22
C ASP A 335 -15.74 -7.03 -19.01
N PRO A 336 -16.15 -5.78 -18.78
CA PRO A 336 -17.31 -5.19 -19.43
C PRO A 336 -17.15 -5.02 -20.95
N ASN A 337 -15.89 -4.95 -21.44
CA ASN A 337 -15.59 -4.80 -22.87
C ASN A 337 -15.23 -6.13 -23.56
N HIS A 338 -14.83 -7.14 -22.77
CA HIS A 338 -14.37 -8.45 -23.22
C HIS A 338 -14.99 -9.54 -22.34
N PRO A 339 -16.27 -9.91 -22.57
CA PRO A 339 -17.00 -10.83 -21.69
C PRO A 339 -16.39 -12.24 -21.55
N GLU A 340 -15.47 -12.60 -22.44
CA GLU A 340 -14.69 -13.85 -22.38
C GLU A 340 -13.50 -13.78 -21.40
N SER A 341 -13.22 -12.61 -20.83
CA SER A 341 -12.06 -12.34 -19.98
C SER A 341 -12.47 -11.88 -18.60
N ASN A 342 -11.57 -12.07 -17.60
CA ASN A 342 -11.69 -11.45 -16.28
C ASN A 342 -11.34 -9.94 -16.32
N GLN A 343 -11.53 -9.24 -15.21
CA GLN A 343 -11.35 -7.78 -15.15
C GLN A 343 -9.89 -7.31 -15.00
N GLN A 344 -8.90 -8.18 -14.94
CA GLN A 344 -7.52 -7.80 -14.68
C GLN A 344 -6.98 -6.76 -15.66
N ARG A 345 -7.07 -7.07 -16.97
CA ARG A 345 -6.57 -6.16 -18.03
C ARG A 345 -7.32 -4.84 -18.03
N HIS A 346 -8.63 -4.90 -17.84
CA HIS A 346 -9.46 -3.71 -17.76
C HIS A 346 -9.04 -2.76 -16.64
N LYS A 347 -8.86 -3.29 -15.42
CA LYS A 347 -8.45 -2.51 -14.25
C LYS A 347 -7.05 -1.92 -14.39
N LEU A 348 -6.08 -2.70 -14.88
CA LEU A 348 -4.71 -2.24 -15.09
C LEU A 348 -4.62 -1.17 -16.20
N ASN A 349 -5.46 -1.27 -17.23
CA ASN A 349 -5.54 -0.24 -18.26
C ASN A 349 -6.16 1.06 -17.72
N LEU A 350 -7.21 0.96 -16.90
CA LEU A 350 -7.82 2.14 -16.25
C LEU A 350 -6.81 2.89 -15.38
N GLU A 351 -6.03 2.17 -14.56
CA GLU A 351 -4.98 2.78 -13.74
C GLU A 351 -4.01 3.60 -14.61
N ARG A 352 -3.54 3.04 -15.72
CA ARG A 352 -2.53 3.70 -16.57
C ARG A 352 -3.03 4.88 -17.38
N ILE A 353 -4.35 5.02 -17.61
CA ILE A 353 -4.91 6.18 -18.31
C ILE A 353 -5.25 7.34 -17.39
N PHE A 354 -5.35 7.12 -16.08
CA PHE A 354 -5.67 8.18 -15.13
C PHE A 354 -4.39 8.82 -14.55
N PRO A 355 -4.10 10.10 -14.87
CA PRO A 355 -2.80 10.72 -14.60
C PRO A 355 -2.48 10.93 -13.11
N GLY A 356 -3.48 10.93 -12.24
CA GLY A 356 -3.31 11.04 -10.79
C GLY A 356 -2.93 9.71 -10.12
N LEU A 357 -2.89 8.60 -10.87
CA LEU A 357 -2.54 7.28 -10.35
C LEU A 357 -1.14 6.89 -10.81
N GLN A 358 -0.36 6.28 -9.92
CA GLN A 358 1.03 5.90 -10.20
C GLN A 358 1.32 4.43 -9.89
N GLY A 359 0.32 3.57 -9.88
CA GLY A 359 0.50 2.13 -9.71
C GLY A 359 -0.60 1.42 -8.94
N ASN A 360 -0.30 0.18 -8.58
CA ASN A 360 -1.25 -0.74 -7.94
C ASN A 360 -0.63 -1.43 -6.72
N CYS A 361 -1.50 -1.82 -5.78
CA CYS A 361 -1.16 -2.73 -4.70
C CYS A 361 -2.18 -3.88 -4.67
N PHE A 362 -1.70 -5.12 -4.66
CA PHE A 362 -2.54 -6.31 -4.78
C PHE A 362 -2.83 -6.97 -3.44
N TRP A 363 -4.09 -7.27 -3.21
CA TRP A 363 -4.59 -7.99 -2.05
C TRP A 363 -5.22 -9.34 -2.45
N PRO A 364 -4.91 -10.41 -1.73
CA PRO A 364 -3.68 -10.59 -0.95
C PRO A 364 -2.50 -11.00 -1.87
N ALA A 365 -1.26 -10.81 -1.40
CA ALA A 365 -0.06 -11.22 -2.12
C ALA A 365 -0.09 -12.72 -2.48
N LYS A 366 -0.60 -13.56 -1.56
CA LYS A 366 -0.76 -14.99 -1.78
C LYS A 366 -1.59 -15.32 -3.02
N ALA A 367 -2.65 -14.57 -3.31
CA ALA A 367 -3.45 -14.78 -4.51
C ALA A 367 -2.64 -14.49 -5.79
N VAL A 368 -1.77 -13.49 -5.80
CA VAL A 368 -0.84 -13.28 -6.93
C VAL A 368 0.12 -14.47 -7.08
N VAL A 369 0.64 -14.98 -5.95
CA VAL A 369 1.55 -16.15 -5.94
C VAL A 369 0.86 -17.42 -6.45
N ASP A 370 -0.38 -17.64 -6.06
CA ASP A 370 -1.19 -18.80 -6.46
C ASP A 370 -1.58 -18.76 -7.95
N ASN A 371 -1.52 -17.59 -8.57
CA ASN A 371 -1.71 -17.38 -10.02
C ASN A 371 -3.08 -17.84 -10.58
N PRO A 372 -4.22 -17.53 -9.93
CA PRO A 372 -5.52 -17.89 -10.45
C PRO A 372 -5.75 -17.24 -11.81
N ASP A 373 -6.31 -18.01 -12.75
CA ASP A 373 -6.61 -17.55 -14.11
C ASP A 373 -5.44 -16.82 -14.79
N ASP A 374 -4.22 -17.33 -14.59
CA ASP A 374 -2.97 -16.78 -15.13
C ASP A 374 -2.65 -15.32 -14.69
N TYR A 375 -3.24 -14.85 -13.59
CA TYR A 375 -3.12 -13.47 -13.12
C TYR A 375 -1.68 -12.97 -13.08
N ARG A 376 -0.79 -13.70 -12.42
CA ARG A 376 0.66 -13.39 -12.33
C ARG A 376 1.33 -13.45 -13.69
N THR A 377 0.93 -14.40 -14.54
CA THR A 377 1.47 -14.55 -15.88
C THR A 377 1.17 -13.34 -16.76
N VAL A 378 -0.05 -12.80 -16.66
CA VAL A 378 -0.47 -11.56 -17.34
C VAL A 378 0.33 -10.37 -16.84
N LEU A 379 0.51 -10.22 -15.52
CA LEU A 379 1.38 -9.16 -14.97
C LEU A 379 2.79 -9.24 -15.59
N ALA A 380 3.44 -10.40 -15.51
CA ALA A 380 4.82 -10.59 -15.96
C ALA A 380 5.01 -10.33 -17.46
N LYS A 381 4.06 -10.77 -18.29
CA LYS A 381 4.22 -10.73 -19.75
C LYS A 381 3.70 -9.45 -20.38
N GLU A 382 2.60 -8.90 -19.87
CA GLU A 382 1.88 -7.83 -20.55
C GLU A 382 2.07 -6.46 -19.87
N TYR A 383 2.06 -6.41 -18.53
CA TYR A 383 2.08 -5.15 -17.79
C TYR A 383 3.42 -4.83 -17.14
N TYR A 384 4.13 -5.82 -16.62
CA TYR A 384 5.36 -5.63 -15.85
C TYR A 384 6.57 -6.32 -16.49
N SER A 385 6.55 -6.47 -17.82
CA SER A 385 7.59 -7.15 -18.59
C SER A 385 8.96 -6.46 -18.55
N THR A 386 9.03 -5.24 -18.05
CA THR A 386 10.27 -4.50 -17.77
C THR A 386 10.27 -3.98 -16.34
N PRO A 387 11.46 -3.91 -15.69
CA PRO A 387 11.58 -3.29 -14.37
C PRO A 387 11.10 -1.84 -14.39
N ALA A 388 10.47 -1.41 -13.30
CA ALA A 388 10.13 -0.02 -13.06
C ALA A 388 10.71 0.44 -11.71
N LEU A 389 11.22 1.66 -11.67
CA LEU A 389 11.55 2.35 -10.42
C LEU A 389 10.26 2.79 -9.72
N GLN A 390 10.36 3.07 -8.44
CA GLN A 390 9.29 3.71 -7.68
C GLN A 390 8.95 5.10 -8.27
N PRO A 391 7.70 5.56 -8.15
CA PRO A 391 7.34 6.94 -8.47
C PRO A 391 8.22 7.95 -7.73
N VAL A 392 8.43 9.10 -8.34
CA VAL A 392 9.23 10.17 -7.71
C VAL A 392 8.43 10.80 -6.57
N ALA A 393 9.04 10.93 -5.42
CA ALA A 393 8.49 11.63 -4.27
C ALA A 393 9.11 13.04 -4.20
N ASP A 394 8.62 13.96 -5.03
CA ASP A 394 9.18 15.31 -5.21
C ASP A 394 9.12 16.16 -3.92
N TYR A 395 8.26 15.79 -2.96
CA TYR A 395 8.12 16.44 -1.67
C TYR A 395 9.21 16.04 -0.67
N LEU A 396 9.94 14.95 -0.90
CA LEU A 396 11.05 14.55 -0.04
C LEU A 396 12.27 15.45 -0.25
N PRO A 397 12.91 15.91 0.83
CA PRO A 397 14.12 16.71 0.71
C PRO A 397 15.27 15.84 0.16
N GLY A 398 15.94 16.32 -0.87
CA GLY A 398 17.07 15.63 -1.48
C GLY A 398 17.39 16.17 -2.86
N ASN A 399 18.54 15.78 -3.41
CA ASN A 399 18.90 16.12 -4.77
C ASN A 399 18.88 14.87 -5.64
N THR A 400 18.52 15.02 -6.90
CA THR A 400 18.62 13.95 -7.88
C THR A 400 20.03 13.37 -7.87
N PRO A 401 20.22 12.05 -7.73
CA PRO A 401 21.54 11.43 -7.78
C PRO A 401 22.28 11.78 -9.09
N GLY A 402 23.56 12.04 -8.96
CA GLY A 402 24.42 12.31 -10.11
C GLY A 402 24.58 11.08 -11.05
N LYS A 403 25.28 11.27 -12.16
CA LYS A 403 25.54 10.17 -13.09
C LYS A 403 26.49 9.12 -12.47
N VAL A 404 26.27 7.84 -12.77
CA VAL A 404 27.25 6.78 -12.49
C VAL A 404 28.58 7.08 -13.16
N ARG A 405 29.67 6.66 -12.55
CA ARG A 405 31.02 6.89 -13.06
C ARG A 405 31.74 5.58 -13.30
N LYS A 406 32.70 5.59 -14.21
CA LYS A 406 33.53 4.42 -14.53
C LYS A 406 32.69 3.17 -14.85
N LEU A 407 31.65 3.35 -15.66
CA LEU A 407 30.85 2.22 -16.14
C LEU A 407 31.73 1.36 -17.06
N MET A 408 31.87 0.09 -16.72
CA MET A 408 32.65 -0.90 -17.48
C MET A 408 31.81 -2.17 -17.63
N SER A 409 32.02 -2.88 -18.72
CA SER A 409 31.49 -4.23 -18.94
C SER A 409 32.64 -5.21 -19.07
N VAL A 410 32.55 -6.34 -18.37
CA VAL A 410 33.49 -7.45 -18.47
C VAL A 410 32.72 -8.69 -18.87
N GLU A 411 33.14 -9.38 -19.92
CA GLU A 411 32.57 -10.66 -20.31
C GLU A 411 33.07 -11.74 -19.35
N THR A 412 32.15 -12.53 -18.81
CA THR A 412 32.42 -13.68 -17.94
C THR A 412 31.82 -14.93 -18.55
N ILE A 413 32.10 -16.10 -17.96
CA ILE A 413 31.52 -17.38 -18.39
C ILE A 413 29.99 -17.37 -18.27
N ASP A 414 29.44 -16.57 -17.34
CA ASP A 414 27.99 -16.42 -17.10
C ASP A 414 27.38 -15.24 -17.88
N GLY A 415 28.16 -14.58 -18.74
CA GLY A 415 27.75 -13.44 -19.55
C GLY A 415 28.38 -12.10 -19.10
N PRO A 416 27.90 -10.96 -19.66
CA PRO A 416 28.45 -9.65 -19.36
C PRO A 416 28.11 -9.18 -17.95
N VAL A 417 29.14 -8.79 -17.19
CA VAL A 417 29.03 -8.17 -15.86
C VAL A 417 29.36 -6.69 -15.98
N LEU A 418 28.50 -5.85 -15.39
CA LEU A 418 28.67 -4.40 -15.37
C LEU A 418 29.23 -3.95 -14.03
N PHE A 419 30.23 -3.08 -14.08
CA PHE A 419 30.82 -2.41 -12.93
C PHE A 419 30.67 -0.90 -13.07
N TRP A 420 30.36 -0.21 -11.98
CA TRP A 420 30.32 1.25 -11.94
C TRP A 420 30.69 1.78 -10.56
N THR A 421 31.06 3.05 -10.52
CA THR A 421 31.20 3.78 -9.26
C THR A 421 29.91 4.58 -9.02
N ALA A 422 29.33 4.43 -7.85
CA ALA A 422 28.16 5.18 -7.45
C ALA A 422 28.37 6.70 -7.56
N PRO A 423 27.32 7.48 -7.82
CA PRO A 423 27.37 8.92 -7.73
C PRO A 423 27.83 9.38 -6.35
N LYS A 424 28.54 10.52 -6.30
CA LYS A 424 28.84 11.13 -5.00
C LYS A 424 27.58 11.73 -4.41
N ALA A 425 27.28 11.40 -3.17
CA ALA A 425 26.24 12.02 -2.38
C ALA A 425 26.87 12.97 -1.34
N ARG A 426 26.21 14.11 -1.09
CA ARG A 426 26.62 15.07 -0.06
C ARG A 426 25.90 14.82 1.26
N LYS A 427 24.65 14.35 1.18
CA LYS A 427 23.78 14.00 2.31
C LYS A 427 23.26 12.58 2.10
N GLU A 428 22.71 11.98 3.15
CA GLU A 428 22.08 10.65 3.09
C GLU A 428 20.98 10.60 2.01
N MET A 429 20.13 11.62 1.98
CA MET A 429 19.03 11.76 1.02
C MET A 429 19.47 11.90 -0.45
N ASP A 430 20.75 12.19 -0.73
CA ASP A 430 21.26 12.32 -2.09
C ASP A 430 21.85 10.99 -2.63
N LYS A 431 21.88 9.94 -1.83
CA LYS A 431 22.42 8.64 -2.22
C LYS A 431 21.54 7.96 -3.27
N ALA A 432 22.17 7.41 -4.30
CA ALA A 432 21.50 6.48 -5.20
C ALA A 432 21.41 5.11 -4.52
N ILE A 433 20.20 4.67 -4.22
CA ILE A 433 19.92 3.38 -3.54
C ILE A 433 19.54 2.28 -4.53
N GLN A 434 19.02 2.64 -5.70
CA GLN A 434 18.63 1.70 -6.75
C GLN A 434 19.19 2.12 -8.11
N TYR A 435 19.45 1.13 -8.97
CA TYR A 435 19.92 1.32 -10.34
C TYR A 435 19.09 0.44 -11.28
N VAL A 436 18.63 1.02 -12.39
CA VAL A 436 17.98 0.26 -13.45
C VAL A 436 18.91 0.15 -14.64
N ILE A 437 19.11 -1.08 -15.13
CA ILE A 437 19.94 -1.37 -16.27
C ILE A 437 19.07 -1.59 -17.50
N TYR A 438 19.22 -0.71 -18.51
CA TYR A 438 18.55 -0.86 -19.78
C TYR A 438 19.51 -1.40 -20.84
N ARG A 439 19.17 -2.54 -21.47
CA ARG A 439 19.86 -3.06 -22.65
C ARG A 439 19.18 -2.55 -23.91
N LEU A 440 19.81 -1.60 -24.62
CA LEU A 440 19.29 -1.08 -25.88
C LEU A 440 19.71 -1.99 -27.03
N LYS A 441 18.79 -2.33 -27.94
CA LYS A 441 19.15 -2.95 -29.22
C LYS A 441 19.96 -1.94 -30.02
N ARG A 442 21.09 -2.38 -30.60
CA ARG A 442 21.97 -1.54 -31.45
C ARG A 442 21.15 -1.02 -32.63
N MET A 443 20.76 0.24 -32.64
CA MET A 443 20.20 0.87 -33.83
C MET A 443 21.33 1.01 -34.85
N ARG A 444 21.12 0.56 -36.08
CA ARG A 444 22.03 0.84 -37.18
C ARG A 444 22.05 2.36 -37.37
N LYS A 445 23.28 2.92 -37.27
CA LYS A 445 23.71 4.30 -37.46
C LYS A 445 22.65 5.33 -37.86
N SER A 446 22.34 6.23 -36.98
CA SER A 446 22.32 7.69 -37.02
C SER A 446 21.22 8.21 -36.09
N ILE A 447 21.64 8.65 -34.93
CA ILE A 447 21.04 9.77 -34.17
C ILE A 447 21.93 9.94 -32.95
N SER A 448 22.61 11.09 -32.86
CA SER A 448 23.29 11.49 -31.63
C SER A 448 22.18 11.74 -30.60
N MET A 449 22.04 10.84 -29.66
CA MET A 449 21.19 11.09 -28.48
C MET A 449 21.98 11.89 -27.46
N THR A 450 21.64 13.13 -27.32
CA THR A 450 21.95 13.92 -26.14
C THR A 450 21.13 13.32 -24.99
N LEU A 451 21.77 12.57 -24.10
CA LEU A 451 21.22 12.13 -22.83
C LEU A 451 21.05 13.36 -21.92
N ASN A 452 19.99 14.09 -22.09
CA ASN A 452 19.55 15.09 -21.14
C ASN A 452 18.42 14.48 -20.29
N THR A 453 18.73 14.39 -19.00
CA THR A 453 17.82 14.31 -17.84
C THR A 453 16.72 13.22 -17.86
N LEU A 454 17.00 12.17 -17.15
CA LEU A 454 16.02 11.40 -16.40
C LEU A 454 16.13 11.73 -14.93
#